data_07be6d03fd2103efa6f68b1c223bc779
#
_entry.id   07be6d03fd2103efa6f68b1c223bc779
#
_cell.length_a   1.000
_cell.length_b   1.000
_cell.length_c   1.000
_cell.angle_alpha   90.00
_cell.angle_beta   90.00
_cell.angle_gamma   90.00
#
_symmetry.space_group_name_H-M   'P 1'
#
loop_
_entity.id
_entity.type
_entity.pdbx_description
1 polymer ?
#
loop_
_entity_poly.entity_id
_entity_poly.type
_entity_poly.pdbx_seq_one_letter_code
_entity_poly.pdbx_strand_id
1 'polypeptide(L)'
;MDLAWLAGAEGQAAIEALRGVDPLRARALHPELSIEQLTDALGQAAHKPVDFPLPLVTPDGIQQSTPVAVAIRRAQRLALTQDTVIDTGCGVGVDAWAFQQAGLTVVAFEQDPLTAAIARANGIDVTCADATTVELPPGCVYTDPARRKAHRSTHGQAIRTHDPQQWQPPWDWVLAHAQVARVAPGLR
;
A
#
# COMPACT_ATOMS: atom_id res chain seq x y z
N MET A 1 18.10 -0.43 -0.87
CA MET A 1 17.04 0.62 -0.96
C MET A 1 17.02 1.42 0.34
N ASP A 2 17.36 2.69 0.27
CA ASP A 2 17.25 3.62 1.41
C ASP A 2 15.87 4.29 1.39
N LEU A 3 14.92 3.72 2.14
CA LEU A 3 13.54 4.20 2.19
C LEU A 3 13.43 5.59 2.84
N ALA A 4 14.31 5.91 3.80
CA ALA A 4 14.28 7.20 4.49
C ALA A 4 14.70 8.33 3.53
N TRP A 5 15.76 8.13 2.76
CA TRP A 5 16.17 9.07 1.73
C TRP A 5 15.10 9.20 0.64
N LEU A 6 14.58 8.07 0.11
CA LEU A 6 13.57 8.09 -0.95
C LEU A 6 12.29 8.83 -0.52
N ALA A 7 11.84 8.66 0.72
CA ALA A 7 10.65 9.34 1.23
C ALA A 7 10.91 10.80 1.62
N GLY A 8 12.18 11.17 1.82
CA GLY A 8 12.61 12.53 2.14
C GLY A 8 12.57 13.49 0.95
N ALA A 9 12.74 14.78 1.23
CA ALA A 9 12.65 15.86 0.23
C ALA A 9 13.61 15.66 -0.96
N GLU A 10 14.86 15.25 -0.70
CA GLU A 10 15.86 15.02 -1.75
C GLU A 10 15.47 13.83 -2.66
N GLY A 11 15.05 12.72 -2.06
CA GLY A 11 14.60 11.55 -2.80
C GLY A 11 13.35 11.83 -3.63
N GLN A 12 12.38 12.56 -3.09
CA GLN A 12 11.18 12.96 -3.84
C GLN A 12 11.53 13.90 -5.01
N ALA A 13 12.46 14.84 -4.81
CA ALA A 13 12.96 15.70 -5.90
C ALA A 13 13.66 14.88 -6.99
N ALA A 14 14.47 13.89 -6.61
CA ALA A 14 15.13 12.99 -7.55
C ALA A 14 14.12 12.15 -8.34
N ILE A 15 13.09 11.59 -7.67
CA ILE A 15 12.02 10.82 -8.31
C ILE A 15 11.32 11.68 -9.38
N GLU A 16 10.95 12.92 -9.06
CA GLU A 16 10.29 13.81 -10.01
C GLU A 16 11.22 14.20 -11.19
N ALA A 17 12.49 14.50 -10.91
CA ALA A 17 13.47 14.84 -11.95
C ALA A 17 13.75 13.69 -12.93
N LEU A 18 13.59 12.44 -12.45
CA LEU A 18 13.84 11.23 -13.23
C LEU A 18 12.63 10.70 -14.00
N ARG A 19 11.46 11.35 -13.90
CA ARG A 19 10.27 10.93 -14.65
C ARG A 19 10.49 11.04 -16.16
N GLY A 20 10.31 9.91 -16.85
CA GLY A 20 10.50 9.83 -18.31
C GLY A 20 11.95 9.95 -18.79
N VAL A 21 12.91 9.99 -17.87
CA VAL A 21 14.33 10.00 -18.22
C VAL A 21 14.77 8.61 -18.63
N ASP A 22 15.48 8.52 -19.75
CA ASP A 22 16.14 7.28 -20.17
C ASP A 22 17.18 6.86 -19.11
N PRO A 23 17.08 5.64 -18.55
CA PRO A 23 18.03 5.16 -17.55
C PRO A 23 19.50 5.25 -17.94
N LEU A 24 19.82 5.12 -19.25
CA LEU A 24 21.18 5.25 -19.74
C LEU A 24 21.72 6.68 -19.67
N ARG A 25 20.84 7.67 -19.69
CA ARG A 25 21.18 9.10 -19.58
C ARG A 25 21.12 9.62 -18.16
N ALA A 26 20.38 8.95 -17.29
CA ALA A 26 20.12 9.38 -15.92
C ALA A 26 21.41 9.64 -15.13
N ARG A 27 22.44 8.78 -15.30
CA ARG A 27 23.75 8.95 -14.62
C ARG A 27 24.49 10.21 -15.05
N ALA A 28 24.41 10.58 -16.31
CA ALA A 28 25.07 11.78 -16.83
C ALA A 28 24.35 13.06 -16.39
N LEU A 29 23.02 12.99 -16.22
CA LEU A 29 22.18 14.11 -15.78
C LEU A 29 22.23 14.32 -14.27
N HIS A 30 22.43 13.25 -13.49
CA HIS A 30 22.44 13.25 -12.03
C HIS A 30 23.71 12.61 -11.47
N PRO A 31 24.91 13.22 -11.73
CA PRO A 31 26.19 12.68 -11.25
C PRO A 31 26.33 12.74 -9.73
N GLU A 32 25.52 13.56 -9.04
CA GLU A 32 25.49 13.72 -7.58
C GLU A 32 24.87 12.53 -6.86
N LEU A 33 23.99 11.76 -7.52
CA LEU A 33 23.35 10.61 -6.91
C LEU A 33 24.26 9.37 -6.93
N SER A 34 24.24 8.56 -5.88
CA SER A 34 24.85 7.24 -5.92
C SER A 34 24.14 6.31 -6.93
N ILE A 35 24.80 5.21 -7.32
CA ILE A 35 24.17 4.22 -8.23
C ILE A 35 22.91 3.63 -7.61
N GLU A 36 22.91 3.37 -6.28
CA GLU A 36 21.74 2.85 -5.57
C GLU A 36 20.61 3.88 -5.56
N GLN A 37 20.90 5.12 -5.19
CA GLN A 37 19.91 6.22 -5.18
C GLN A 37 19.29 6.41 -6.57
N LEU A 38 20.12 6.41 -7.60
CA LEU A 38 19.65 6.56 -8.98
C LEU A 38 18.74 5.41 -9.40
N THR A 39 19.14 4.17 -9.11
CA THR A 39 18.36 2.97 -9.44
C THR A 39 17.01 2.96 -8.71
N ASP A 40 17.03 3.25 -7.43
CA ASP A 40 15.84 3.27 -6.59
C ASP A 40 14.87 4.39 -7.00
N ALA A 41 15.40 5.60 -7.26
CA ALA A 41 14.58 6.73 -7.69
C ALA A 41 14.00 6.53 -9.10
N LEU A 42 14.75 5.95 -10.05
CA LEU A 42 14.22 5.54 -11.36
C LEU A 42 13.10 4.52 -11.23
N GLY A 43 13.26 3.54 -10.35
CA GLY A 43 12.22 2.54 -10.06
C GLY A 43 10.93 3.19 -9.54
N GLN A 44 11.04 4.14 -8.62
CA GLN A 44 9.89 4.91 -8.14
C GLN A 44 9.28 5.79 -9.25
N ALA A 45 10.09 6.51 -9.99
CA ALA A 45 9.64 7.39 -11.09
C ALA A 45 8.88 6.64 -12.18
N ALA A 46 9.25 5.38 -12.45
CA ALA A 46 8.60 4.53 -13.44
C ALA A 46 7.22 4.03 -13.01
N HIS A 47 6.97 3.89 -11.70
CA HIS A 47 5.76 3.24 -11.19
C HIS A 47 4.82 4.17 -10.43
N LYS A 48 5.34 5.21 -9.78
CA LYS A 48 4.55 6.15 -8.97
C LYS A 48 3.76 7.10 -9.87
N PRO A 49 2.40 7.14 -9.80
CA PRO A 49 1.61 8.15 -10.51
C PRO A 49 1.96 9.57 -10.05
N VAL A 50 1.80 10.56 -10.94
CA VAL A 50 2.18 11.97 -10.66
C VAL A 50 1.47 12.50 -9.42
N ASP A 51 0.15 12.29 -9.32
CA ASP A 51 -0.68 12.83 -8.22
C ASP A 51 -0.90 11.79 -7.10
N PHE A 52 0.01 10.83 -6.96
CA PHE A 52 -0.13 9.82 -5.90
C PHE A 52 0.24 10.42 -4.54
N PRO A 53 -0.63 10.28 -3.51
CA PRO A 53 -0.49 11.03 -2.26
C PRO A 53 0.64 10.53 -1.36
N LEU A 54 1.11 9.29 -1.58
CA LEU A 54 2.16 8.70 -0.75
C LEU A 54 3.55 8.86 -1.39
N PRO A 55 4.60 9.05 -0.60
CA PRO A 55 5.98 9.16 -1.09
C PRO A 55 6.43 7.97 -1.94
N LEU A 56 6.15 6.75 -1.50
CA LEU A 56 6.71 5.53 -2.08
C LEU A 56 5.63 4.53 -2.48
N VAL A 57 5.97 3.72 -3.49
CA VAL A 57 5.10 2.67 -4.03
C VAL A 57 5.88 1.38 -4.30
N THR A 58 5.16 0.29 -4.48
CA THR A 58 5.66 -0.90 -5.18
C THR A 58 4.86 -1.10 -6.46
N PRO A 59 5.42 -1.76 -7.50
CA PRO A 59 4.67 -2.07 -8.72
C PRO A 59 3.37 -2.86 -8.43
N ASP A 60 3.46 -3.85 -7.55
CA ASP A 60 2.30 -4.64 -7.12
C ASP A 60 1.34 -3.81 -6.25
N GLY A 61 1.88 -2.97 -5.35
CA GLY A 61 1.11 -2.08 -4.48
C GLY A 61 0.24 -1.11 -5.26
N ILE A 62 0.77 -0.47 -6.32
CA ILE A 62 -0.03 0.42 -7.18
C ILE A 62 -1.16 -0.32 -7.89
N GLN A 63 -0.89 -1.53 -8.41
CA GLN A 63 -1.91 -2.32 -9.10
C GLN A 63 -3.03 -2.82 -8.18
N GLN A 64 -2.75 -2.94 -6.89
CA GLN A 64 -3.68 -3.47 -5.90
C GLN A 64 -4.32 -2.39 -5.04
N SER A 65 -3.71 -1.20 -4.98
CA SER A 65 -4.20 -0.12 -4.12
C SER A 65 -5.62 0.31 -4.50
N THR A 66 -6.34 0.78 -3.52
CA THR A 66 -7.61 1.47 -3.73
C THR A 66 -7.37 2.75 -4.51
N PRO A 67 -8.18 3.07 -5.54
CA PRO A 67 -8.15 4.41 -6.14
C PRO A 67 -8.33 5.48 -5.07
N VAL A 68 -7.47 6.50 -5.07
CA VAL A 68 -7.38 7.54 -4.01
C VAL A 68 -8.75 8.17 -3.71
N ALA A 69 -9.52 8.53 -4.74
CA ALA A 69 -10.85 9.11 -4.55
C ALA A 69 -11.82 8.16 -3.84
N VAL A 70 -11.69 6.86 -4.04
CA VAL A 70 -12.52 5.83 -3.38
C VAL A 70 -12.09 5.68 -1.91
N ALA A 71 -10.79 5.68 -1.64
CA ALA A 71 -10.24 5.63 -0.28
C ALA A 71 -10.70 6.85 0.53
N ILE A 72 -10.57 8.06 -0.02
CA ILE A 72 -11.04 9.30 0.63
C ILE A 72 -12.54 9.24 0.94
N ARG A 73 -13.36 8.84 -0.04
CA ARG A 73 -14.81 8.76 0.16
C ARG A 73 -15.21 7.75 1.22
N ARG A 74 -14.52 6.61 1.28
CA ARG A 74 -14.69 5.60 2.33
C ARG A 74 -14.33 6.17 3.69
N ALA A 75 -13.17 6.80 3.79
CA ALA A 75 -12.67 7.40 5.02
C ALA A 75 -13.65 8.45 5.58
N GLN A 76 -14.14 9.36 4.73
CA GLN A 76 -15.13 10.35 5.12
C GLN A 76 -16.42 9.74 5.67
N ARG A 77 -16.88 8.62 5.08
CA ARG A 77 -18.07 7.92 5.57
C ARG A 77 -17.83 7.25 6.92
N LEU A 78 -16.68 6.63 7.11
CA LEU A 78 -16.35 5.98 8.39
C LEU A 78 -16.16 6.99 9.50
N ALA A 79 -15.57 8.15 9.23
CA ALA A 79 -15.38 9.21 10.21
C ALA A 79 -16.70 9.81 10.75
N LEU A 80 -17.84 9.54 10.14
CA LEU A 80 -19.14 9.95 10.68
C LEU A 80 -19.59 9.13 11.91
N THR A 81 -19.03 7.92 12.10
CA THR A 81 -19.51 6.98 13.11
C THR A 81 -18.39 6.25 13.84
N GLN A 82 -17.16 6.38 13.43
CA GLN A 82 -16.00 5.68 13.99
C GLN A 82 -14.93 6.67 14.40
N ASP A 83 -14.17 6.37 15.44
CA ASP A 83 -12.99 7.10 15.87
C ASP A 83 -11.70 6.35 15.52
N THR A 84 -11.77 5.01 15.49
CA THR A 84 -10.61 4.12 15.24
C THR A 84 -10.93 3.11 14.16
N VAL A 85 -10.02 2.95 13.21
CA VAL A 85 -10.07 1.93 12.16
C VAL A 85 -8.86 1.01 12.27
N ILE A 86 -9.13 -0.29 12.19
CA ILE A 86 -8.11 -1.34 12.12
C ILE A 86 -8.00 -1.78 10.67
N ASP A 87 -6.92 -1.43 10.01
CA ASP A 87 -6.64 -1.83 8.62
C ASP A 87 -5.81 -3.11 8.61
N THR A 88 -6.42 -4.22 8.23
CA THR A 88 -5.85 -5.57 8.38
C THR A 88 -4.94 -6.02 7.23
N GLY A 89 -4.69 -5.16 6.27
CA GLY A 89 -3.81 -5.40 5.13
C GLY A 89 -3.57 -4.11 4.36
N CYS A 90 -2.86 -3.16 5.02
CA CYS A 90 -2.77 -1.79 4.53
C CYS A 90 -2.00 -1.64 3.21
N GLY A 91 -1.21 -2.65 2.80
CA GLY A 91 -0.36 -2.55 1.63
C GLY A 91 0.62 -1.37 1.78
N VAL A 92 0.75 -0.56 0.74
CA VAL A 92 1.58 0.66 0.79
C VAL A 92 0.95 1.82 1.56
N GLY A 93 -0.29 1.66 2.07
CA GLY A 93 -0.93 2.56 3.02
C GLY A 93 -1.96 3.53 2.45
N VAL A 94 -2.53 3.33 1.26
CA VAL A 94 -3.47 4.30 0.64
C VAL A 94 -4.75 4.48 1.46
N ASP A 95 -5.39 3.38 1.88
CA ASP A 95 -6.59 3.45 2.71
C ASP A 95 -6.26 3.98 4.11
N ALA A 96 -5.18 3.50 4.73
CA ALA A 96 -4.70 3.98 6.03
C ALA A 96 -4.42 5.48 6.02
N TRP A 97 -3.75 6.00 4.98
CA TRP A 97 -3.54 7.43 4.77
C TRP A 97 -4.88 8.18 4.68
N ALA A 98 -5.82 7.68 3.87
CA ALA A 98 -7.12 8.34 3.72
C ALA A 98 -7.89 8.39 5.04
N PHE A 99 -7.82 7.34 5.87
CA PHE A 99 -8.42 7.31 7.20
C PHE A 99 -7.77 8.36 8.11
N GLN A 100 -6.44 8.47 8.12
CA GLN A 100 -5.72 9.52 8.87
C GLN A 100 -6.12 10.93 8.41
N GLN A 101 -6.23 11.17 7.09
CA GLN A 101 -6.69 12.47 6.56
C GLN A 101 -8.13 12.82 6.96
N ALA A 102 -8.96 11.81 7.22
CA ALA A 102 -10.32 12.02 7.73
C ALA A 102 -10.39 12.18 9.26
N GLY A 103 -9.25 12.19 9.96
CA GLY A 103 -9.17 12.37 11.41
C GLY A 103 -9.36 11.10 12.22
N LEU A 104 -9.36 9.93 11.58
CA LEU A 104 -9.47 8.65 12.28
C LEU A 104 -8.13 8.22 12.86
N THR A 105 -8.16 7.59 14.03
CA THR A 105 -7.03 6.81 14.53
C THR A 105 -6.90 5.54 13.72
N VAL A 106 -5.69 5.23 13.24
CA VAL A 106 -5.47 4.04 12.39
C VAL A 106 -4.49 3.11 13.08
N VAL A 107 -4.89 1.84 13.20
CA VAL A 107 -4.00 0.72 13.56
C VAL A 107 -3.87 -0.15 12.32
N ALA A 108 -2.69 -0.21 11.73
CA ALA A 108 -2.47 -0.90 10.48
C ALA A 108 -1.63 -2.16 10.64
N PHE A 109 -1.95 -3.18 9.85
CA PHE A 109 -1.19 -4.42 9.73
C PHE A 109 -0.81 -4.67 8.27
N GLU A 110 0.37 -5.20 8.06
CA GLU A 110 0.84 -5.68 6.76
C GLU A 110 1.79 -6.87 6.97
N GLN A 111 1.52 -7.99 6.33
CA GLN A 111 2.31 -9.20 6.55
C GLN A 111 3.62 -9.25 5.78
N ASP A 112 3.70 -8.59 4.61
CA ASP A 112 4.93 -8.54 3.82
C ASP A 112 5.90 -7.51 4.41
N PRO A 113 7.11 -7.92 4.83
CA PRO A 113 8.04 -7.02 5.53
C PRO A 113 8.49 -5.83 4.68
N LEU A 114 8.65 -6.00 3.36
CA LEU A 114 9.06 -4.91 2.48
C LEU A 114 7.93 -3.90 2.31
N THR A 115 6.71 -4.38 2.09
CA THR A 115 5.52 -3.54 1.96
C THR A 115 5.24 -2.78 3.26
N ALA A 116 5.37 -3.45 4.42
CA ALA A 116 5.25 -2.81 5.73
C ALA A 116 6.33 -1.72 5.95
N ALA A 117 7.57 -1.95 5.52
CA ALA A 117 8.64 -0.95 5.60
C ALA A 117 8.34 0.28 4.72
N ILE A 118 7.78 0.07 3.51
CA ILE A 118 7.33 1.14 2.62
C ILE A 118 6.16 1.90 3.22
N ALA A 119 5.17 1.21 3.81
CA ALA A 119 4.05 1.86 4.49
C ALA A 119 4.54 2.76 5.64
N ARG A 120 5.52 2.30 6.44
CA ARG A 120 6.16 3.14 7.48
C ARG A 120 6.85 4.37 6.89
N ALA A 121 7.61 4.21 5.82
CA ALA A 121 8.23 5.33 5.11
C ALA A 121 7.20 6.30 4.51
N ASN A 122 5.99 5.82 4.22
CA ASN A 122 4.84 6.62 3.82
C ASN A 122 4.11 7.30 4.99
N GLY A 123 4.60 7.16 6.22
CA GLY A 123 4.02 7.78 7.41
C GLY A 123 2.88 7.01 8.06
N ILE A 124 2.71 5.72 7.73
CA ILE A 124 1.72 4.85 8.36
C ILE A 124 2.36 4.12 9.53
N ASP A 125 1.75 4.22 10.72
CA ASP A 125 2.12 3.37 11.85
C ASP A 125 1.56 1.96 11.62
N VAL A 126 2.44 1.06 11.16
CA VAL A 126 2.06 -0.29 10.74
C VAL A 126 2.83 -1.36 11.51
N THR A 127 2.11 -2.36 11.99
CA THR A 127 2.69 -3.59 12.56
C THR A 127 2.92 -4.60 11.42
N CYS A 128 4.16 -5.09 11.29
CA CYS A 128 4.47 -6.15 10.34
C CYS A 128 4.02 -7.49 10.92
N ALA A 129 2.79 -7.88 10.60
CA ALA A 129 2.18 -9.14 11.09
C ALA A 129 1.02 -9.56 10.19
N ASP A 130 0.70 -10.84 10.21
CA ASP A 130 -0.57 -11.35 9.69
C ASP A 130 -1.69 -11.04 10.70
N ALA A 131 -2.62 -10.17 10.33
CA ALA A 131 -3.72 -9.74 11.19
C ALA A 131 -4.65 -10.89 11.65
N THR A 132 -4.60 -12.04 10.96
CA THR A 132 -5.39 -13.22 11.36
C THR A 132 -4.79 -13.97 12.54
N THR A 133 -3.55 -13.70 12.90
CA THR A 133 -2.78 -14.41 13.94
C THR A 133 -2.55 -13.59 15.19
N VAL A 134 -3.01 -12.34 15.22
CA VAL A 134 -2.86 -11.43 16.35
C VAL A 134 -4.21 -11.04 16.94
N GLU A 135 -4.22 -10.65 18.20
CA GLU A 135 -5.39 -10.03 18.81
C GLU A 135 -5.55 -8.60 18.28
N LEU A 136 -6.71 -8.32 17.68
CA LEU A 136 -6.99 -6.99 17.15
C LEU A 136 -7.44 -6.06 18.29
N PRO A 137 -6.95 -4.80 18.32
CA PRO A 137 -7.41 -3.82 19.29
C PRO A 137 -8.88 -3.43 19.04
N PRO A 138 -9.53 -2.74 19.99
CA PRO A 138 -10.86 -2.19 19.75
C PRO A 138 -10.90 -1.17 18.62
N GLY A 139 -11.90 -1.27 17.74
CA GLY A 139 -12.08 -0.36 16.60
C GLY A 139 -12.91 -0.97 15.49
N CYS A 140 -13.16 -0.22 14.45
CA CYS A 140 -13.82 -0.70 13.24
C CYS A 140 -12.80 -1.45 12.37
N VAL A 141 -12.96 -2.76 12.27
CA VAL A 141 -12.09 -3.60 11.42
C VAL A 141 -12.45 -3.40 9.95
N TYR A 142 -11.53 -2.83 9.21
CA TYR A 142 -11.56 -2.71 7.75
C TYR A 142 -10.62 -3.72 7.12
N THR A 143 -11.04 -4.35 6.02
CA THR A 143 -10.20 -5.26 5.25
C THR A 143 -10.43 -5.12 3.74
N ASP A 144 -9.35 -5.21 2.96
CA ASP A 144 -9.36 -5.38 1.50
C ASP A 144 -8.65 -6.70 1.17
N PRO A 145 -9.37 -7.84 1.18
CA PRO A 145 -8.73 -9.14 1.06
C PRO A 145 -7.98 -9.29 -0.26
N ALA A 146 -6.68 -9.58 -0.17
CA ALA A 146 -5.86 -9.83 -1.33
C ALA A 146 -6.33 -11.09 -2.07
N ARG A 147 -6.65 -10.96 -3.35
CA ARG A 147 -7.17 -12.03 -4.21
C ARG A 147 -6.09 -12.66 -5.09
N ARG A 148 -4.82 -12.39 -4.80
CA ARG A 148 -3.68 -12.90 -5.56
C ARG A 148 -2.94 -13.93 -4.75
N LYS A 149 -2.64 -15.09 -5.37
CA LYS A 149 -1.76 -16.08 -4.76
C LYS A 149 -0.33 -15.54 -4.72
N ALA A 150 0.40 -15.87 -3.66
CA ALA A 150 1.83 -15.57 -3.53
C ALA A 150 2.68 -16.19 -4.66
N HIS A 151 2.15 -17.20 -5.36
CA HIS A 151 2.83 -17.83 -6.50
C HIS A 151 2.57 -17.04 -7.78
N ARG A 152 3.65 -16.59 -8.39
CA ARG A 152 3.63 -16.01 -9.73
C ARG A 152 3.49 -17.13 -10.78
N SER A 153 2.78 -16.83 -11.87
CA SER A 153 2.76 -17.72 -13.05
C SER A 153 4.18 -17.84 -13.63
N THR A 154 4.39 -18.81 -14.50
CA THR A 154 5.64 -18.98 -15.27
C THR A 154 6.05 -17.73 -16.06
N HIS A 155 5.13 -16.78 -16.26
CA HIS A 155 5.35 -15.48 -16.91
C HIS A 155 5.43 -14.31 -15.90
N GLY A 156 5.60 -14.58 -14.60
CA GLY A 156 5.78 -13.56 -13.57
C GLY A 156 4.51 -12.81 -13.14
N GLN A 157 3.34 -13.14 -13.69
CA GLN A 157 2.07 -12.50 -13.32
C GLN A 157 1.45 -13.16 -12.08
N ALA A 158 0.95 -12.34 -11.17
CA ALA A 158 0.23 -12.83 -9.99
C ALA A 158 -1.12 -13.46 -10.42
N ILE A 159 -1.36 -14.71 -10.02
CA ILE A 159 -2.59 -15.44 -10.33
C ILE A 159 -3.70 -14.96 -9.40
N ARG A 160 -4.78 -14.41 -9.97
CA ARG A 160 -5.99 -14.07 -9.21
C ARG A 160 -6.78 -15.34 -8.87
N THR A 161 -7.20 -15.47 -7.62
CA THR A 161 -8.16 -16.50 -7.21
C THR A 161 -9.58 -15.91 -7.15
N HIS A 162 -10.55 -16.69 -7.63
CA HIS A 162 -11.98 -16.39 -7.50
C HIS A 162 -12.61 -17.08 -6.29
N ASP A 163 -11.88 -18.01 -5.67
CA ASP A 163 -12.30 -18.70 -4.46
C ASP A 163 -12.04 -17.81 -3.23
N PRO A 164 -13.09 -17.33 -2.54
CA PRO A 164 -12.94 -16.42 -1.40
C PRO A 164 -12.20 -17.03 -0.21
N GLN A 165 -12.19 -18.36 -0.08
CA GLN A 165 -11.45 -19.06 0.98
C GLN A 165 -9.92 -19.03 0.76
N GLN A 166 -9.49 -18.67 -0.45
CA GLN A 166 -8.08 -18.49 -0.79
C GLN A 166 -7.64 -17.02 -0.77
N TRP A 167 -8.50 -16.12 -0.35
CA TRP A 167 -8.15 -14.72 -0.14
C TRP A 167 -7.34 -14.54 1.14
N GLN A 168 -6.68 -13.42 1.28
CA GLN A 168 -5.96 -13.05 2.49
C GLN A 168 -6.41 -11.66 2.98
N PRO A 169 -7.10 -11.60 4.12
CA PRO A 169 -7.60 -12.72 4.94
C PRO A 169 -8.63 -13.61 4.24
N PRO A 170 -8.78 -14.90 4.68
CA PRO A 170 -9.82 -15.78 4.16
C PRO A 170 -11.23 -15.25 4.46
N TRP A 171 -12.20 -15.58 3.60
CA TRP A 171 -13.55 -15.00 3.68
C TRP A 171 -14.26 -15.29 5.01
N ASP A 172 -14.10 -16.48 5.56
CA ASP A 172 -14.71 -16.82 6.87
C ASP A 172 -14.14 -15.95 7.99
N TRP A 173 -12.84 -15.63 7.93
CA TRP A 173 -12.25 -14.70 8.88
C TRP A 173 -12.81 -13.28 8.69
N VAL A 174 -12.98 -12.85 7.44
CA VAL A 174 -13.56 -11.52 7.12
C VAL A 174 -14.98 -11.42 7.71
N LEU A 175 -15.82 -12.43 7.50
CA LEU A 175 -17.20 -12.46 8.03
C LEU A 175 -17.26 -12.44 9.57
N ALA A 176 -16.26 -13.04 10.23
CA ALA A 176 -16.21 -13.10 11.68
C ALA A 176 -15.71 -11.81 12.35
N HIS A 177 -14.86 -11.02 11.67
CA HIS A 177 -14.12 -9.93 12.30
C HIS A 177 -14.36 -8.56 11.67
N ALA A 178 -14.57 -8.46 10.33
CA ALA A 178 -14.64 -7.18 9.66
C ALA A 178 -16.03 -6.54 9.73
N GLN A 179 -16.09 -5.27 10.12
CA GLN A 179 -17.27 -4.44 9.99
C GLN A 179 -17.39 -3.80 8.60
N VAL A 180 -16.25 -3.62 7.93
CA VAL A 180 -16.18 -3.07 6.58
C VAL A 180 -15.21 -3.87 5.74
N ALA A 181 -15.66 -4.38 4.61
CA ALA A 181 -14.80 -5.11 3.67
C ALA A 181 -14.92 -4.54 2.25
N ARG A 182 -13.79 -4.42 1.56
CA ARG A 182 -13.76 -4.18 0.12
C ARG A 182 -13.77 -5.53 -0.60
N VAL A 183 -14.79 -5.77 -1.38
CA VAL A 183 -14.95 -7.04 -2.10
C VAL A 183 -15.08 -6.84 -3.60
N ALA A 184 -14.84 -7.90 -4.37
CA ALA A 184 -15.06 -7.88 -5.80
C ALA A 184 -16.55 -7.70 -6.14
N PRO A 185 -16.87 -7.00 -7.24
CA PRO A 185 -18.21 -7.03 -7.80
C PRO A 185 -18.62 -8.47 -8.08
N GLY A 186 -19.88 -8.81 -7.74
CA GLY A 186 -20.44 -10.14 -8.03
C GLY A 186 -20.17 -11.22 -6.98
N LEU A 187 -19.60 -10.89 -5.82
CA LEU A 187 -19.61 -11.78 -4.67
C LEU A 187 -21.06 -11.92 -4.19
N ARG A 188 -21.58 -13.17 -4.16
CA ARG A 188 -22.94 -13.52 -3.73
C ARG A 188 -22.91 -14.37 -2.48
#